data_3bc85d4d317796911556d4d8a8ad13ac
#
_entry.id   3bc85d4d317796911556d4d8a8ad13ac
#
_cell.length_a   1.000
_cell.length_b   1.000
_cell.length_c   1.000
_cell.angle_alpha   90.00
_cell.angle_beta   90.00
_cell.angle_gamma   90.00
#
_symmetry.space_group_name_H-M   'P 1'
#
loop_
_entity.id
_entity.type
_entity.pdbx_description
1 polymer ?
#
loop_
_entity_poly.entity_id
_entity_poly.type
_entity_poly.pdbx_seq_one_letter_code
_entity_poly.pdbx_strand_id
1 'polypeptide(L)'
;VVLSYGDGLINGELSDEDTIEFSLDGWSSAVSFFTLGIDHILDGPDHLLFLFVLTLAATAGGVTKKTTWLTVKLVTAFTVGHAISLCLAYFEVISVPASIVEPTISLSIVAAAALVLRGGEHDVRVWIATVVGLVHGLGFASSLGSLGIAASQRVAALAAFNVGIDVAQT
;
A
#
# COMPACT_ATOMS: atom_id res chain seq x y z
N VAL A 1 -6.75 31.15 7.76
CA VAL A 1 -7.25 30.42 8.95
C VAL A 1 -6.27 29.30 9.23
N VAL A 2 -5.76 29.24 10.45
CA VAL A 2 -4.88 28.16 10.91
C VAL A 2 -5.73 27.18 11.70
N LEU A 3 -5.86 25.96 11.22
CA LEU A 3 -6.51 24.88 11.96
C LEU A 3 -5.44 23.88 12.41
N SER A 4 -5.41 23.57 13.69
CA SER A 4 -4.58 22.50 14.24
C SER A 4 -5.39 21.21 14.22
N TYR A 5 -4.92 20.20 13.51
CA TYR A 5 -5.49 18.88 13.53
C TYR A 5 -4.37 17.86 13.82
N GLY A 6 -4.43 17.22 14.97
CA GLY A 6 -3.34 16.40 15.47
C GLY A 6 -2.06 17.21 15.71
N ASP A 7 -0.91 16.66 15.42
CA ASP A 7 0.41 17.31 15.60
C ASP A 7 0.86 18.16 14.39
N GLY A 8 -0.02 18.40 13.42
CA GLY A 8 0.27 19.18 12.21
C GLY A 8 -0.42 20.54 12.16
N LEU A 9 0.30 21.57 11.69
CA LEU A 9 -0.26 22.88 11.36
C LEU A 9 -0.74 22.87 9.91
N ILE A 10 -2.04 23.04 9.70
CA ILE A 10 -2.63 23.19 8.37
C ILE A 10 -2.85 24.68 8.12
N ASN A 11 -2.14 25.26 7.15
CA ASN A 11 -2.35 26.60 6.70
C ASN A 11 -3.39 26.62 5.57
N GLY A 12 -4.52 27.25 5.77
CA GLY A 12 -5.54 27.46 4.75
C GLY A 12 -5.59 28.94 4.33
N GLU A 13 -5.52 29.23 3.04
CA GLU A 13 -5.89 30.54 2.49
C GLU A 13 -7.32 30.46 1.97
N LEU A 14 -8.12 31.48 2.32
CA LEU A 14 -9.47 31.68 1.73
C LEU A 14 -9.26 32.32 0.38
N SER A 15 -9.61 31.62 -0.70
CA SER A 15 -9.73 32.22 -2.02
C SER A 15 -11.16 32.77 -2.21
N ASP A 16 -11.34 33.70 -3.13
CA ASP A 16 -12.62 34.40 -3.38
C ASP A 16 -13.81 33.52 -3.83
N GLU A 17 -13.60 32.19 -3.94
CA GLU A 17 -14.59 31.20 -4.36
C GLU A 17 -15.04 30.23 -3.25
N ASP A 18 -14.98 30.59 -1.98
CA ASP A 18 -15.40 29.76 -0.83
C ASP A 18 -14.72 28.36 -0.74
N THR A 19 -13.61 28.14 -1.45
CA THR A 19 -12.81 26.92 -1.35
C THR A 19 -11.61 27.15 -0.46
N ILE A 20 -11.47 26.34 0.59
CA ILE A 20 -10.28 26.33 1.45
C ILE A 20 -9.26 25.39 0.81
N GLU A 21 -8.22 25.93 0.19
CA GLU A 21 -7.07 25.10 -0.22
C GLU A 21 -6.16 24.86 0.98
N PHE A 22 -6.08 23.60 1.39
CA PHE A 22 -5.12 23.16 2.40
C PHE A 22 -3.80 22.81 1.71
N SER A 23 -2.78 23.63 1.86
CA SER A 23 -1.41 23.27 1.45
C SER A 23 -0.57 22.92 2.68
N LEU A 24 -0.25 21.66 2.86
CA LEU A 24 0.86 21.27 3.72
C LEU A 24 2.16 21.67 2.99
N ASP A 25 3.19 22.11 3.73
CA ASP A 25 4.51 22.22 3.13
C ASP A 25 4.95 20.82 2.66
N GLY A 26 5.79 20.75 1.62
CA GLY A 26 6.12 19.48 0.97
C GLY A 26 6.75 18.44 1.91
N TRP A 27 7.37 18.87 3.00
CA TRP A 27 8.00 17.98 3.98
C TRP A 27 6.97 17.39 4.96
N SER A 28 6.11 18.21 5.54
CA SER A 28 5.05 17.75 6.45
C SER A 28 4.06 16.82 5.72
N SER A 29 3.78 17.12 4.47
CA SER A 29 3.01 16.24 3.58
C SER A 29 3.69 14.87 3.40
N ALA A 30 4.97 14.85 3.07
CA ALA A 30 5.71 13.60 2.87
C ALA A 30 5.76 12.74 4.15
N VAL A 31 5.98 13.35 5.32
CA VAL A 31 5.97 12.64 6.60
C VAL A 31 4.59 12.07 6.90
N SER A 32 3.52 12.84 6.66
CA SER A 32 2.14 12.38 6.88
C SER A 32 1.78 11.18 5.97
N PHE A 33 2.18 11.20 4.70
CA PHE A 33 1.94 10.07 3.79
C PHE A 33 2.82 8.86 4.10
N PHE A 34 4.04 9.08 4.58
CA PHE A 34 4.90 8.01 5.08
C PHE A 34 4.28 7.29 6.29
N THR A 35 3.82 8.04 7.29
CA THR A 35 3.13 7.45 8.46
C THR A 35 1.82 6.76 8.06
N LEU A 36 1.04 7.37 7.16
CA LEU A 36 -0.17 6.75 6.62
C LEU A 36 0.13 5.42 5.92
N GLY A 37 1.28 5.29 5.24
CA GLY A 37 1.72 4.03 4.64
C GLY A 37 2.05 2.95 5.68
N ILE A 38 2.65 3.33 6.80
CA ILE A 38 2.90 2.42 7.93
C ILE A 38 1.57 1.97 8.54
N ASP A 39 0.70 2.92 8.87
CA ASP A 39 -0.61 2.65 9.49
C ASP A 39 -1.48 1.78 8.59
N HIS A 40 -1.45 2.01 7.28
CA HIS A 40 -2.17 1.21 6.29
C HIS A 40 -1.82 -0.30 6.36
N ILE A 41 -0.56 -0.65 6.59
CA ILE A 41 -0.14 -2.04 6.77
C ILE A 41 -0.52 -2.56 8.15
N LEU A 42 -0.29 -1.79 9.21
CA LEU A 42 -0.52 -2.23 10.59
C LEU A 42 -2.01 -2.36 10.91
N ASP A 43 -2.85 -1.49 10.37
CA ASP A 43 -4.30 -1.51 10.57
C ASP A 43 -5.03 -2.42 9.56
N GLY A 44 -4.32 -2.85 8.49
CA GLY A 44 -4.89 -3.72 7.46
C GLY A 44 -4.73 -5.21 7.79
N PRO A 45 -5.74 -5.91 8.33
CA PRO A 45 -5.65 -7.34 8.66
C PRO A 45 -5.31 -8.20 7.44
N ASP A 46 -5.76 -7.81 6.25
CA ASP A 46 -5.46 -8.51 4.99
C ASP A 46 -3.96 -8.46 4.66
N HIS A 47 -3.30 -7.33 4.88
CA HIS A 47 -1.86 -7.18 4.68
C HIS A 47 -1.07 -8.03 5.68
N LEU A 48 -1.42 -7.96 6.96
CA LEU A 48 -0.77 -8.74 8.02
C LEU A 48 -0.94 -10.24 7.78
N LEU A 49 -2.13 -10.68 7.40
CA LEU A 49 -2.39 -12.08 7.10
C LEU A 49 -1.60 -12.55 5.87
N PHE A 50 -1.55 -11.72 4.82
CA PHE A 50 -0.79 -12.05 3.63
C PHE A 50 0.72 -12.13 3.90
N LEU A 51 1.28 -11.17 4.64
CA LEU A 51 2.68 -11.19 5.08
C LEU A 51 3.01 -12.43 5.91
N PHE A 52 2.10 -12.83 6.79
CA PHE A 52 2.23 -14.07 7.56
C PHE A 52 2.29 -15.29 6.64
N VAL A 53 1.39 -15.39 5.66
CA VAL A 53 1.39 -16.46 4.66
C VAL A 53 2.69 -16.48 3.84
N LEU A 54 3.17 -15.32 3.40
CA LEU A 54 4.43 -15.22 2.65
C LEU A 54 5.64 -15.66 3.48
N THR A 55 5.71 -15.21 4.74
CA THR A 55 6.80 -15.56 5.67
C THR A 55 6.79 -17.06 5.95
N LEU A 56 5.63 -17.63 6.21
CA LEU A 56 5.45 -19.06 6.43
C LEU A 56 5.89 -19.86 5.18
N ALA A 57 5.50 -19.39 4.00
CA ALA A 57 5.90 -19.98 2.72
C ALA A 57 7.41 -19.98 2.51
N ALA A 58 8.06 -18.89 2.84
CA ALA A 58 9.51 -18.74 2.66
C ALA A 58 10.30 -19.58 3.67
N THR A 59 9.80 -19.72 4.91
CA THR A 59 10.51 -20.32 6.05
C THR A 59 10.12 -21.77 6.35
N ALA A 60 9.20 -22.37 5.59
CA ALA A 60 8.72 -23.75 5.80
C ALA A 60 9.83 -24.80 5.87
N GLY A 61 10.99 -24.56 5.22
CA GLY A 61 12.19 -25.41 5.28
C GLY A 61 13.22 -25.01 6.34
N GLY A 62 12.87 -24.08 7.24
CA GLY A 62 13.75 -23.52 8.27
C GLY A 62 14.22 -22.10 7.95
N VAL A 63 14.64 -21.37 9.00
CA VAL A 63 15.14 -20.00 8.89
C VAL A 63 16.62 -20.00 8.53
N THR A 64 16.96 -19.56 7.34
CA THR A 64 18.32 -19.45 6.81
C THR A 64 18.49 -18.12 6.10
N LYS A 65 19.73 -17.70 5.81
CA LYS A 65 19.97 -16.49 4.98
C LYS A 65 19.25 -16.55 3.63
N LYS A 66 19.13 -17.76 3.05
CA LYS A 66 18.44 -17.96 1.77
C LYS A 66 16.93 -17.72 1.91
N THR A 67 16.31 -18.25 2.97
CA THR A 67 14.86 -18.08 3.22
C THR A 67 14.54 -16.65 3.62
N THR A 68 15.38 -15.98 4.41
CA THR A 68 15.22 -14.55 4.72
C THR A 68 15.28 -13.71 3.45
N TRP A 69 16.26 -13.97 2.55
CA TRP A 69 16.32 -13.25 1.28
C TRP A 69 15.12 -13.53 0.37
N LEU A 70 14.59 -14.75 0.42
CA LEU A 70 13.35 -15.07 -0.29
C LEU A 70 12.16 -14.29 0.28
N THR A 71 12.01 -14.20 1.60
CA THR A 71 10.95 -13.35 2.23
C THR A 71 11.05 -11.91 1.74
N VAL A 72 12.24 -11.29 1.78
CA VAL A 72 12.45 -9.95 1.27
C VAL A 72 12.01 -9.82 -0.19
N LYS A 73 12.39 -10.76 -1.05
CA LYS A 73 11.96 -10.75 -2.47
C LYS A 73 10.45 -10.84 -2.63
N LEU A 74 9.78 -11.67 -1.84
CA LEU A 74 8.33 -11.83 -1.91
C LEU A 74 7.60 -10.58 -1.44
N VAL A 75 8.07 -9.98 -0.34
CA VAL A 75 7.54 -8.72 0.20
C VAL A 75 7.72 -7.60 -0.83
N THR A 76 8.94 -7.42 -1.36
CA THR A 76 9.20 -6.40 -2.39
C THR A 76 8.34 -6.62 -3.65
N ALA A 77 8.17 -7.86 -4.09
CA ALA A 77 7.34 -8.16 -5.25
C ALA A 77 5.86 -7.77 -5.02
N PHE A 78 5.35 -8.02 -3.81
CA PHE A 78 4.02 -7.57 -3.40
C PHE A 78 3.93 -6.05 -3.40
N THR A 79 4.88 -5.33 -2.75
CA THR A 79 4.86 -3.86 -2.68
C THR A 79 4.97 -3.23 -4.06
N VAL A 80 5.79 -3.77 -4.96
CA VAL A 80 5.87 -3.28 -6.34
C VAL A 80 4.54 -3.45 -7.07
N GLY A 81 3.91 -4.61 -6.97
CA GLY A 81 2.57 -4.83 -7.53
C GLY A 81 1.54 -3.85 -6.95
N HIS A 82 1.53 -3.69 -5.63
CA HIS A 82 0.65 -2.75 -4.91
C HIS A 82 0.86 -1.31 -5.38
N ALA A 83 2.11 -0.83 -5.42
CA ALA A 83 2.44 0.52 -5.86
C ALA A 83 1.98 0.81 -7.30
N ILE A 84 2.18 -0.15 -8.21
CA ILE A 84 1.76 -0.01 -9.61
C ILE A 84 0.24 0.14 -9.70
N SER A 85 -0.52 -0.77 -9.10
CA SER A 85 -1.99 -0.72 -9.19
C SER A 85 -2.58 0.45 -8.42
N LEU A 86 -2.02 0.81 -7.27
CA LEU A 86 -2.38 2.02 -6.53
C LEU A 86 -2.21 3.28 -7.39
N CYS A 87 -1.06 3.43 -8.05
CA CYS A 87 -0.81 4.56 -8.94
C CYS A 87 -1.81 4.57 -10.12
N LEU A 88 -2.02 3.43 -10.78
CA LEU A 88 -2.96 3.34 -11.90
C LEU A 88 -4.39 3.69 -11.49
N ALA A 89 -4.83 3.24 -10.32
CA ALA A 89 -6.16 3.54 -9.82
C ALA A 89 -6.26 4.98 -9.29
N TYR A 90 -5.24 5.49 -8.61
CA TYR A 90 -5.20 6.87 -8.11
C TYR A 90 -5.24 7.91 -9.23
N PHE A 91 -4.56 7.65 -10.35
CA PHE A 91 -4.61 8.50 -11.55
C PHE A 91 -5.78 8.18 -12.48
N GLU A 92 -6.75 7.40 -12.02
CA GLU A 92 -7.97 7.02 -12.75
C GLU A 92 -7.73 6.33 -14.10
N VAL A 93 -6.55 5.75 -14.30
CA VAL A 93 -6.24 4.92 -15.49
C VAL A 93 -7.05 3.63 -15.45
N ILE A 94 -7.26 3.09 -14.24
CA ILE A 94 -8.09 1.92 -13.98
C ILE A 94 -9.07 2.27 -12.86
N SER A 95 -10.36 2.00 -13.07
CA SER A 95 -11.39 2.17 -12.05
C SER A 95 -12.14 0.84 -11.86
N VAL A 96 -12.05 0.29 -10.64
CA VAL A 96 -12.74 -0.93 -10.26
C VAL A 96 -13.57 -0.65 -9.01
N PRO A 97 -14.88 -0.98 -9.00
CA PRO A 97 -15.71 -0.77 -7.82
C PRO A 97 -15.20 -1.53 -6.58
N ALA A 98 -15.25 -0.89 -5.42
CA ALA A 98 -14.83 -1.50 -4.14
C ALA A 98 -15.54 -2.84 -3.86
N SER A 99 -16.82 -2.95 -4.25
CA SER A 99 -17.61 -4.18 -4.13
C SER A 99 -17.03 -5.40 -4.89
N ILE A 100 -16.14 -5.17 -5.86
CA ILE A 100 -15.40 -6.23 -6.56
C ILE A 100 -14.01 -6.38 -5.97
N VAL A 101 -13.35 -5.27 -5.63
CA VAL A 101 -11.97 -5.28 -5.15
C VAL A 101 -11.86 -5.98 -3.79
N GLU A 102 -12.70 -5.61 -2.81
CA GLU A 102 -12.64 -6.15 -1.45
C GLU A 102 -12.77 -7.68 -1.38
N PRO A 103 -13.80 -8.31 -2.02
CA PRO A 103 -13.87 -9.78 -2.04
C PRO A 103 -12.68 -10.41 -2.80
N THR A 104 -12.16 -9.73 -3.84
CA THR A 104 -11.04 -10.24 -4.62
C THR A 104 -9.74 -10.21 -3.80
N ILE A 105 -9.54 -9.20 -2.94
CA ILE A 105 -8.44 -9.15 -1.98
C ILE A 105 -8.48 -10.39 -1.08
N SER A 106 -9.59 -10.63 -0.39
CA SER A 106 -9.75 -11.78 0.51
C SER A 106 -9.56 -13.12 -0.21
N LEU A 107 -10.13 -13.26 -1.40
CA LEU A 107 -9.97 -14.47 -2.23
C LEU A 107 -8.51 -14.67 -2.66
N SER A 108 -7.78 -13.61 -2.99
CA SER A 108 -6.38 -13.67 -3.39
C SER A 108 -5.48 -14.21 -2.28
N ILE A 109 -5.75 -13.85 -1.02
CA ILE A 109 -5.03 -14.36 0.15
C ILE A 109 -5.29 -15.87 0.33
N VAL A 110 -6.55 -16.28 0.23
CA VAL A 110 -6.93 -17.70 0.33
C VAL A 110 -6.27 -18.52 -0.79
N ALA A 111 -6.28 -17.99 -2.03
CA ALA A 111 -5.64 -18.65 -3.16
C ALA A 111 -4.12 -18.74 -2.98
N ALA A 112 -3.48 -17.67 -2.51
CA ALA A 112 -2.03 -17.67 -2.21
C ALA A 112 -1.69 -18.72 -1.13
N ALA A 113 -2.44 -18.76 -0.03
CA ALA A 113 -2.25 -19.75 1.02
C ALA A 113 -2.40 -21.19 0.51
N ALA A 114 -3.43 -21.46 -0.31
CA ALA A 114 -3.64 -22.77 -0.90
C ALA A 114 -2.49 -23.19 -1.84
N LEU A 115 -1.95 -22.26 -2.64
CA LEU A 115 -0.83 -22.52 -3.53
C LEU A 115 0.48 -22.76 -2.74
N VAL A 116 0.69 -22.04 -1.65
CA VAL A 116 1.81 -22.23 -0.74
C VAL A 116 1.78 -23.66 -0.13
N LEU A 117 0.62 -24.09 0.34
CA LEU A 117 0.43 -25.43 0.91
C LEU A 117 0.69 -26.55 -0.12
N ARG A 118 0.51 -26.29 -1.40
CA ARG A 118 0.83 -27.24 -2.49
C ARG A 118 2.30 -27.32 -2.87
N GLY A 119 3.16 -26.48 -2.31
CA GLY A 119 4.60 -26.55 -2.49
C GLY A 119 5.11 -26.06 -3.85
N GLY A 120 4.68 -24.90 -4.31
CA GLY A 120 5.14 -24.29 -5.58
C GLY A 120 6.63 -23.91 -5.62
N GLU A 121 7.19 -23.78 -6.83
CA GLU A 121 8.55 -23.28 -7.08
C GLU A 121 8.72 -21.80 -6.67
N HIS A 122 9.97 -21.36 -6.46
CA HIS A 122 10.29 -20.00 -5.98
C HIS A 122 9.80 -18.91 -6.93
N ASP A 123 9.96 -19.11 -8.24
CA ASP A 123 9.56 -18.11 -9.24
C ASP A 123 8.03 -17.94 -9.31
N VAL A 124 7.29 -19.03 -9.12
CA VAL A 124 5.82 -19.01 -9.03
C VAL A 124 5.37 -18.19 -7.80
N ARG A 125 6.06 -18.32 -6.68
CA ARG A 125 5.75 -17.57 -5.44
C ARG A 125 5.94 -16.06 -5.63
N VAL A 126 7.01 -15.61 -6.30
CA VAL A 126 7.26 -14.19 -6.59
C VAL A 126 6.16 -13.63 -7.49
N TRP A 127 5.78 -14.37 -8.53
CA TRP A 127 4.68 -13.97 -9.42
C TRP A 127 3.34 -13.85 -8.68
N ILE A 128 3.02 -14.81 -7.82
CA ILE A 128 1.82 -14.77 -6.97
C ILE A 128 1.84 -13.52 -6.08
N ALA A 129 2.95 -13.23 -5.40
CA ALA A 129 3.08 -12.06 -4.56
C ALA A 129 2.83 -10.76 -5.33
N THR A 130 3.38 -10.65 -6.56
CA THR A 130 3.15 -9.49 -7.43
C THR A 130 1.66 -9.36 -7.81
N VAL A 131 1.02 -10.44 -8.23
CA VAL A 131 -0.41 -10.41 -8.62
C VAL A 131 -1.31 -10.07 -7.44
N VAL A 132 -1.04 -10.63 -6.26
CA VAL A 132 -1.78 -10.28 -5.04
C VAL A 132 -1.58 -8.82 -4.69
N GLY A 133 -0.34 -8.30 -4.79
CA GLY A 133 -0.05 -6.88 -4.61
C GLY A 133 -0.84 -5.99 -5.57
N LEU A 134 -0.91 -6.36 -6.86
CA LEU A 134 -1.72 -5.63 -7.85
C LEU A 134 -3.21 -5.55 -7.45
N VAL A 135 -3.76 -6.62 -6.91
CA VAL A 135 -5.16 -6.63 -6.44
C VAL A 135 -5.33 -5.72 -5.23
N HIS A 136 -4.41 -5.80 -4.25
CA HIS A 136 -4.50 -5.02 -3.01
C HIS A 136 -4.39 -3.51 -3.26
N GLY A 137 -3.50 -3.06 -4.15
CA GLY A 137 -3.32 -1.63 -4.43
C GLY A 137 -4.54 -0.94 -5.03
N LEU A 138 -5.43 -1.70 -5.68
CA LEU A 138 -6.71 -1.15 -6.19
C LEU A 138 -7.66 -0.74 -5.05
N GLY A 139 -7.58 -1.42 -3.89
CA GLY A 139 -8.51 -1.19 -2.78
C GLY A 139 -8.33 0.15 -2.06
N PHE A 140 -7.12 0.69 -2.01
CA PHE A 140 -6.82 1.90 -1.25
C PHE A 140 -6.87 3.20 -2.07
N ALA A 141 -6.89 3.10 -3.40
CA ALA A 141 -6.82 4.27 -4.28
C ALA A 141 -7.96 5.28 -4.06
N SER A 142 -9.18 4.79 -3.83
CA SER A 142 -10.35 5.64 -3.57
C SER A 142 -10.23 6.42 -2.25
N SER A 143 -9.73 5.77 -1.20
CA SER A 143 -9.49 6.41 0.10
C SER A 143 -8.41 7.49 -0.01
N LEU A 144 -7.32 7.21 -0.72
CA LEU A 144 -6.25 8.16 -0.94
C LEU A 144 -6.68 9.33 -1.83
N GLY A 145 -7.53 9.07 -2.84
CA GLY A 145 -8.10 10.09 -3.72
C GLY A 145 -8.99 11.10 -3.00
N SER A 146 -9.66 10.67 -1.92
CA SER A 146 -10.53 11.54 -1.11
C SER A 146 -9.76 12.56 -0.25
N LEU A 147 -8.43 12.42 -0.10
CA LEU A 147 -7.59 13.31 0.72
C LEU A 147 -7.28 14.66 0.05
N GLY A 148 -7.73 14.90 -1.17
CA GLY A 148 -7.59 16.21 -1.82
C GLY A 148 -6.16 16.67 -2.05
N ILE A 149 -5.23 15.76 -2.37
CA ILE A 149 -3.80 16.07 -2.53
C ILE A 149 -3.58 17.01 -3.72
N ALA A 150 -2.88 18.13 -3.49
CA ALA A 150 -2.52 19.07 -4.54
C ALA A 150 -1.77 18.37 -5.68
N ALA A 151 -2.08 18.70 -6.93
CA ALA A 151 -1.56 18.01 -8.11
C ALA A 151 -0.02 17.96 -8.14
N SER A 152 0.66 19.01 -7.67
CA SER A 152 2.12 19.09 -7.57
C SER A 152 2.74 18.14 -6.53
N GLN A 153 1.95 17.68 -5.55
CA GLN A 153 2.43 16.85 -4.45
C GLN A 153 2.06 15.37 -4.60
N ARG A 154 1.18 15.02 -5.53
CA ARG A 154 0.64 13.66 -5.70
C ARG A 154 1.72 12.59 -5.83
N VAL A 155 2.71 12.82 -6.67
CA VAL A 155 3.79 11.84 -6.91
C VAL A 155 4.65 11.66 -5.65
N ALA A 156 5.00 12.76 -4.98
CA ALA A 156 5.78 12.71 -3.75
C ALA A 156 5.01 12.03 -2.60
N ALA A 157 3.71 12.31 -2.48
CA ALA A 157 2.83 11.69 -1.50
C ALA A 157 2.71 10.17 -1.71
N LEU A 158 2.47 9.73 -2.96
CA LEU A 158 2.43 8.31 -3.32
C LEU A 158 3.77 7.61 -3.07
N ALA A 159 4.89 8.27 -3.39
CA ALA A 159 6.22 7.73 -3.13
C ALA A 159 6.47 7.57 -1.62
N ALA A 160 6.18 8.61 -0.82
CA ALA A 160 6.32 8.57 0.64
C ALA A 160 5.44 7.48 1.26
N PHE A 161 4.19 7.36 0.81
CA PHE A 161 3.27 6.32 1.24
C PHE A 161 3.81 4.90 0.97
N ASN A 162 4.32 4.64 -0.25
CA ASN A 162 4.89 3.33 -0.58
C ASN A 162 6.18 3.04 0.19
N VAL A 163 7.01 4.05 0.48
CA VAL A 163 8.18 3.88 1.38
C VAL A 163 7.73 3.52 2.79
N GLY A 164 6.65 4.13 3.30
CA GLY A 164 6.03 3.76 4.58
C GLY A 164 5.57 2.31 4.61
N ILE A 165 4.92 1.84 3.55
CA ILE A 165 4.55 0.44 3.37
C ILE A 165 5.78 -0.48 3.46
N ASP A 166 6.83 -0.19 2.69
CA ASP A 166 8.06 -1.01 2.69
C ASP A 166 8.70 -1.10 4.09
N VAL A 167 8.75 0.02 4.81
CA VAL A 167 9.30 0.06 6.18
C VAL A 167 8.45 -0.76 7.16
N ALA A 168 7.12 -0.71 7.05
CA ALA A 168 6.23 -1.47 7.93
C ALA A 168 6.32 -3.00 7.70
N GLN A 169 6.75 -3.44 6.52
CA GLN A 169 6.81 -4.86 6.14
C GLN A 169 8.16 -5.52 6.41
N THR A 170 9.21 -4.75 6.74
CA THR A 170 10.58 -5.24 6.95
C THR A 170 10.96 -5.32 8.42
#